data_95c7f5004f25d666cb576c7ef28a09a5
#
_entry.id   95c7f5004f25d666cb576c7ef28a09a5
#
_cell.length_a   1.000
_cell.length_b   1.000
_cell.length_c   1.000
_cell.angle_alpha   90.00
_cell.angle_beta   90.00
_cell.angle_gamma   90.00
#
_symmetry.space_group_name_H-M   'P 1'
#
loop_
_entity.id
_entity.type
_entity.pdbx_description
1 polymer ?
#
loop_
_entity_poly.entity_id
_entity_poly.type
_entity_poly.pdbx_seq_one_letter_code
_entity_poly.pdbx_strand_id
1 'polypeptide(L)'
;MKTIDYNKRAEYLAKELLGKTINCNGHKYMITVTEAYPFDEKCEEGKEISYVNRSKRGKGHDVLTGKDKIGTCFVYGGMLHIACKGGMSQKWENEYSCDNILIRGAIKVEKDRVIQECKTLNFVTGNPYVLCHDKLGIVSNQLLINLCDGNVFSDVIIVDYKSYADENIKSCKRVNINNDSKLRFYIDKDCILKEI
;
A
#
# COMPACT_ATOMS: atom_id res chain seq x y z
N MET A 1 -5.67 6.83 -19.92
CA MET A 1 -5.52 6.17 -18.62
C MET A 1 -5.25 7.25 -17.58
N LYS A 2 -5.99 7.32 -16.47
CA LYS A 2 -5.75 8.34 -15.44
C LYS A 2 -4.55 7.88 -14.62
N THR A 3 -3.49 8.70 -14.57
CA THR A 3 -2.28 8.39 -13.82
C THR A 3 -2.57 8.54 -12.33
N ILE A 4 -2.10 7.62 -11.51
CA ILE A 4 -2.22 7.71 -10.04
C ILE A 4 -1.32 8.84 -9.55
N ASP A 5 -1.88 9.77 -8.77
CA ASP A 5 -1.13 10.87 -8.18
C ASP A 5 -0.56 10.46 -6.81
N TYR A 6 0.71 10.09 -6.79
CA TYR A 6 1.43 9.71 -5.57
C TYR A 6 1.79 10.92 -4.67
N ASN A 7 1.55 12.16 -5.11
CA ASN A 7 1.74 13.38 -4.31
C ASN A 7 0.60 13.65 -3.33
N LYS A 8 0.01 12.59 -2.78
CA LYS A 8 -1.03 12.63 -1.73
C LYS A 8 -0.51 12.01 -0.45
N ARG A 9 -1.02 12.49 0.71
CA ARG A 9 -0.76 11.86 2.01
C ARG A 9 -1.33 10.43 2.02
N ALA A 10 -0.72 9.57 2.84
CA ALA A 10 -1.04 8.14 2.85
C ALA A 10 -2.51 7.82 3.09
N GLU A 11 -3.20 8.58 3.94
CA GLU A 11 -4.62 8.34 4.26
C GLU A 11 -5.54 8.49 3.04
N TYR A 12 -5.23 9.45 2.17
CA TYR A 12 -6.02 9.71 0.95
C TYR A 12 -5.66 8.72 -0.15
N LEU A 13 -4.35 8.54 -0.39
CA LEU A 13 -3.89 7.65 -1.44
C LEU A 13 -4.22 6.17 -1.14
N ALA A 14 -4.18 5.75 0.13
CA ALA A 14 -4.55 4.39 0.52
C ALA A 14 -5.99 4.05 0.13
N LYS A 15 -6.93 4.98 0.26
CA LYS A 15 -8.32 4.81 -0.21
C LYS A 15 -8.41 4.80 -1.73
N GLU A 16 -7.69 5.72 -2.40
CA GLU A 16 -7.69 5.82 -3.87
C GLU A 16 -7.10 4.58 -4.56
N LEU A 17 -6.19 3.87 -3.90
CA LEU A 17 -5.62 2.63 -4.41
C LEU A 17 -6.59 1.44 -4.37
N LEU A 18 -7.64 1.50 -3.56
CA LEU A 18 -8.67 0.45 -3.54
C LEU A 18 -9.39 0.38 -4.89
N GLY A 19 -9.53 -0.82 -5.43
CA GLY A 19 -10.09 -1.05 -6.75
C GLY A 19 -9.10 -0.89 -7.92
N LYS A 20 -7.89 -0.35 -7.69
CA LYS A 20 -6.82 -0.37 -8.68
C LYS A 20 -6.28 -1.79 -8.83
N THR A 21 -5.62 -2.10 -9.95
CA THR A 21 -4.97 -3.40 -10.11
C THR A 21 -3.46 -3.30 -10.05
N ILE A 22 -2.87 -4.29 -9.39
CA ILE A 22 -1.44 -4.58 -9.48
C ILE A 22 -1.27 -5.62 -10.59
N ASN A 23 -0.49 -5.28 -11.61
CA ASN A 23 -0.03 -6.22 -12.63
C ASN A 23 1.41 -6.60 -12.27
N CYS A 24 1.65 -7.88 -12.07
CA CYS A 24 2.98 -8.39 -11.71
C CYS A 24 3.14 -9.80 -12.26
N ASN A 25 4.27 -10.08 -12.92
CA ASN A 25 4.60 -11.41 -13.46
C ASN A 25 3.47 -12.04 -14.31
N GLY A 26 2.77 -11.23 -15.11
CA GLY A 26 1.63 -11.67 -15.94
C GLY A 26 0.33 -11.92 -15.18
N HIS A 27 0.31 -11.68 -13.87
CA HIS A 27 -0.89 -11.77 -13.03
C HIS A 27 -1.47 -10.38 -12.75
N LYS A 28 -2.80 -10.32 -12.63
CA LYS A 28 -3.54 -9.08 -12.34
C LYS A 28 -4.35 -9.28 -11.07
N TYR A 29 -4.13 -8.41 -10.07
CA TYR A 29 -4.83 -8.45 -8.79
C TYR A 29 -5.43 -7.09 -8.46
N MET A 30 -6.72 -7.04 -8.13
CA MET A 30 -7.40 -5.84 -7.66
C MET A 30 -7.13 -5.62 -6.18
N ILE A 31 -6.63 -4.44 -5.80
CA ILE A 31 -6.34 -4.06 -4.42
C ILE A 31 -7.65 -3.93 -3.65
N THR A 32 -7.77 -4.67 -2.55
CA THR A 32 -8.98 -4.69 -1.71
C THR A 32 -8.76 -4.21 -0.28
N VAL A 33 -7.52 -4.23 0.20
CA VAL A 33 -7.15 -3.78 1.55
C VAL A 33 -5.82 -3.03 1.51
N THR A 34 -5.78 -1.86 2.14
CA THR A 34 -4.58 -1.03 2.31
C THR A 34 -4.42 -0.58 3.76
N GLU A 35 -3.21 -0.24 4.17
CA GLU A 35 -2.93 0.46 5.43
C GLU A 35 -2.08 1.69 5.16
N ALA A 36 -2.47 2.84 5.74
CA ALA A 36 -1.69 4.08 5.68
C ALA A 36 -0.75 4.19 6.89
N TYR A 37 0.45 4.69 6.65
CA TYR A 37 1.48 4.95 7.65
C TYR A 37 2.04 6.36 7.45
N PRO A 38 1.40 7.39 8.03
CA PRO A 38 1.94 8.75 8.03
C PRO A 38 3.33 8.80 8.69
N PHE A 39 4.25 9.58 8.11
CA PHE A 39 5.63 9.66 8.60
C PHE A 39 5.71 10.23 10.03
N ASP A 40 4.79 11.10 10.38
CA ASP A 40 4.72 11.86 11.64
C ASP A 40 3.82 11.20 12.70
N GLU A 41 3.28 10.01 12.42
CA GLU A 41 2.37 9.32 13.34
C GLU A 41 3.11 8.68 14.51
N LYS A 42 2.55 8.86 15.72
CA LYS A 42 3.03 8.25 16.97
C LYS A 42 1.96 7.36 17.58
N CYS A 43 2.38 6.32 18.30
CA CYS A 43 1.49 5.53 19.14
C CYS A 43 1.13 6.32 20.43
N GLU A 44 0.22 5.76 21.24
CA GLU A 44 -0.21 6.36 22.52
C GLU A 44 0.95 6.63 23.48
N GLU A 45 2.02 5.82 23.42
CA GLU A 45 3.24 5.99 24.21
C GLU A 45 4.21 7.02 23.61
N GLY A 46 3.83 7.74 22.55
CA GLY A 46 4.67 8.72 21.86
C GLY A 46 5.77 8.12 20.98
N LYS A 47 5.83 6.78 20.82
CA LYS A 47 6.79 6.12 19.94
C LYS A 47 6.41 6.26 18.47
N GLU A 48 7.39 6.47 17.62
CA GLU A 48 7.21 6.55 16.16
C GLU A 48 6.67 5.24 15.58
N ILE A 49 5.61 5.31 14.79
CA ILE A 49 5.01 4.16 14.12
C ILE A 49 5.67 3.94 12.76
N SER A 50 5.92 5.01 12.01
CA SER A 50 6.49 4.92 10.67
C SER A 50 7.92 4.37 10.67
N TYR A 51 8.21 3.52 9.71
CA TYR A 51 9.55 2.92 9.52
C TYR A 51 10.64 3.96 9.29
N VAL A 52 10.34 5.08 8.62
CA VAL A 52 11.30 6.17 8.35
C VAL A 52 11.81 6.78 9.65
N ASN A 53 10.98 6.83 10.69
CA ASN A 53 11.30 7.48 11.96
C ASN A 53 11.80 6.51 13.05
N ARG A 54 11.72 5.20 12.84
CA ARG A 54 12.18 4.22 13.84
C ARG A 54 13.69 4.17 13.97
N SER A 55 14.43 4.28 12.86
CA SER A 55 15.89 4.22 12.85
C SER A 55 16.47 4.95 11.65
N LYS A 56 17.39 5.88 11.88
CA LYS A 56 18.09 6.64 10.82
C LYS A 56 18.98 5.77 9.91
N ARG A 57 19.25 4.53 10.28
CA ARG A 57 20.15 3.63 9.52
C ARG A 57 19.46 2.36 9.04
N GLY A 58 18.14 2.32 9.06
CA GLY A 58 17.39 1.14 8.63
C GLY A 58 16.94 1.23 7.17
N LYS A 59 16.75 0.09 6.51
CA LYS A 59 16.23 0.00 5.13
C LYS A 59 14.93 0.80 4.92
N GLY A 60 14.09 0.91 5.95
CA GLY A 60 12.88 1.73 5.88
C GLY A 60 13.17 3.22 5.79
N HIS A 61 14.23 3.71 6.45
CA HIS A 61 14.67 5.09 6.31
C HIS A 61 15.18 5.36 4.90
N ASP A 62 16.04 4.51 4.34
CA ASP A 62 16.67 4.72 3.04
C ASP A 62 15.65 4.80 1.90
N VAL A 63 14.58 4.00 1.97
CA VAL A 63 13.52 3.96 0.92
C VAL A 63 12.42 5.00 1.12
N LEU A 64 12.37 5.68 2.27
CA LEU A 64 11.33 6.66 2.59
C LEU A 64 11.88 8.08 2.82
N THR A 65 13.20 8.28 2.69
CA THR A 65 13.82 9.60 2.85
C THR A 65 14.14 10.22 1.49
N GLY A 66 13.65 11.45 1.29
CA GLY A 66 13.79 12.20 0.03
C GLY A 66 12.48 12.29 -0.75
N LYS A 67 12.27 13.45 -1.39
CA LYS A 67 11.10 13.67 -2.26
C LYS A 67 11.14 12.82 -3.53
N ASP A 68 12.33 12.43 -3.96
CA ASP A 68 12.58 11.53 -5.09
C ASP A 68 12.05 10.12 -4.84
N LYS A 69 11.73 9.77 -3.60
CA LYS A 69 11.15 8.47 -3.24
C LYS A 69 9.63 8.40 -3.44
N ILE A 70 8.96 9.54 -3.64
CA ILE A 70 7.50 9.55 -3.90
C ILE A 70 7.19 8.69 -5.13
N GLY A 71 6.26 7.74 -4.99
CA GLY A 71 5.90 6.75 -6.02
C GLY A 71 6.79 5.51 -6.03
N THR A 72 7.80 5.41 -5.16
CA THR A 72 8.61 4.19 -5.07
C THR A 72 7.82 3.05 -4.46
N CYS A 73 7.75 1.93 -5.19
CA CYS A 73 7.22 0.65 -4.71
C CYS A 73 8.38 -0.19 -4.18
N PHE A 74 8.25 -0.71 -2.96
CA PHE A 74 9.32 -1.47 -2.32
C PHE A 74 8.76 -2.61 -1.46
N VAL A 75 9.61 -3.61 -1.18
CA VAL A 75 9.29 -4.72 -0.29
C VAL A 75 10.05 -4.57 1.03
N TYR A 76 9.30 -4.55 2.12
CA TYR A 76 9.85 -4.51 3.46
C TYR A 76 9.16 -5.55 4.36
N GLY A 77 9.95 -6.38 5.04
CA GLY A 77 9.42 -7.47 5.86
C GLY A 77 8.57 -8.48 5.07
N GLY A 78 8.86 -8.69 3.78
CA GLY A 78 8.09 -9.56 2.90
C GLY A 78 6.73 -8.99 2.47
N MET A 79 6.52 -7.69 2.63
CA MET A 79 5.26 -7.01 2.32
C MET A 79 5.48 -5.88 1.33
N LEU A 80 4.52 -5.64 0.44
CA LEU A 80 4.59 -4.62 -0.61
C LEU A 80 4.12 -3.27 -0.08
N HIS A 81 4.99 -2.27 -0.21
CA HIS A 81 4.74 -0.90 0.20
C HIS A 81 4.90 0.09 -0.96
N ILE A 82 4.27 1.26 -0.83
CA ILE A 82 4.40 2.39 -1.75
C ILE A 82 4.71 3.64 -0.93
N ALA A 83 5.81 4.33 -1.27
CA ALA A 83 6.11 5.64 -0.73
C ALA A 83 5.23 6.71 -1.37
N CYS A 84 4.73 7.66 -0.58
CA CYS A 84 3.91 8.76 -1.07
C CYS A 84 4.24 10.06 -0.34
N LYS A 85 3.50 11.14 -0.64
CA LYS A 85 3.77 12.46 -0.06
C LYS A 85 3.78 12.40 1.47
N GLY A 86 4.84 12.91 2.04
CA GLY A 86 5.01 13.09 3.47
C GLY A 86 5.28 14.56 3.82
N GLY A 87 6.34 14.83 4.57
CA GLY A 87 6.72 16.17 5.00
C GLY A 87 8.13 16.23 5.58
N MET A 88 8.49 17.39 6.12
CA MET A 88 9.77 17.59 6.79
C MET A 88 9.76 16.94 8.17
N SER A 89 10.72 16.07 8.42
CA SER A 89 10.84 15.39 9.70
C SER A 89 11.38 16.33 10.76
N GLN A 90 10.69 16.43 11.89
CA GLN A 90 11.22 17.13 13.08
C GLN A 90 12.31 16.33 13.79
N LYS A 91 12.32 15.02 13.60
CA LYS A 91 13.28 14.11 14.23
C LYS A 91 14.63 14.07 13.50
N TRP A 92 14.59 14.16 12.17
CA TRP A 92 15.77 14.14 11.32
C TRP A 92 15.91 15.52 10.67
N GLU A 93 16.79 16.34 11.20
CA GLU A 93 17.00 17.75 10.87
C GLU A 93 16.88 18.01 9.36
N ASN A 94 15.77 18.62 8.96
CA ASN A 94 15.48 19.02 7.58
C ASN A 94 15.44 17.91 6.52
N GLU A 95 15.35 16.63 6.90
CA GLU A 95 15.14 15.56 5.94
C GLU A 95 13.66 15.43 5.59
N TYR A 96 13.36 15.28 4.30
CA TYR A 96 12.01 14.97 3.86
C TYR A 96 11.72 13.50 4.10
N SER A 97 10.65 13.19 4.81
CA SER A 97 10.19 11.84 5.09
C SER A 97 8.89 11.55 4.37
N CYS A 98 8.86 10.48 3.59
CA CYS A 98 7.65 10.03 2.93
C CYS A 98 6.70 9.32 3.89
N ASP A 99 5.41 9.48 3.68
CA ASP A 99 4.41 8.53 4.13
C ASP A 99 4.58 7.21 3.37
N ASN A 100 4.06 6.11 3.89
CA ASN A 100 3.98 4.89 3.13
C ASN A 100 2.62 4.19 3.26
N ILE A 101 2.29 3.41 2.23
CA ILE A 101 1.09 2.60 2.17
C ILE A 101 1.51 1.14 2.07
N LEU A 102 0.96 0.29 2.93
CA LEU A 102 1.06 -1.15 2.81
C LEU A 102 -0.12 -1.67 1.98
N ILE A 103 0.19 -2.41 0.92
CA ILE A 103 -0.81 -3.19 0.18
C ILE A 103 -1.03 -4.49 0.94
N ARG A 104 -2.19 -4.60 1.56
CA ARG A 104 -2.45 -5.67 2.53
C ARG A 104 -3.25 -6.83 1.95
N GLY A 105 -4.10 -6.55 0.99
CA GLY A 105 -4.93 -7.56 0.35
C GLY A 105 -5.28 -7.20 -1.08
N ALA A 106 -5.36 -8.22 -1.92
CA ALA A 106 -5.84 -8.10 -3.29
C ALA A 106 -6.50 -9.41 -3.75
N ILE A 107 -7.36 -9.31 -4.74
CA ILE A 107 -8.09 -10.42 -5.33
C ILE A 107 -7.74 -10.56 -6.80
N LYS A 108 -7.60 -11.78 -7.30
CA LYS A 108 -7.22 -12.05 -8.69
C LYS A 108 -8.30 -11.55 -9.66
N VAL A 109 -7.84 -11.01 -10.78
CA VAL A 109 -8.70 -10.59 -11.90
C VAL A 109 -8.27 -11.34 -13.15
N GLU A 110 -9.21 -12.02 -13.81
CA GLU A 110 -9.00 -12.69 -15.09
C GLU A 110 -10.08 -12.24 -16.06
N LYS A 111 -9.68 -11.92 -17.31
CA LYS A 111 -10.61 -11.46 -18.36
C LYS A 111 -11.55 -10.35 -17.87
N ASP A 112 -10.99 -9.41 -17.08
CA ASP A 112 -11.68 -8.28 -16.44
C ASP A 112 -12.84 -8.65 -15.49
N ARG A 113 -12.78 -9.87 -14.92
CA ARG A 113 -13.67 -10.33 -13.85
C ARG A 113 -12.87 -10.65 -12.59
N VAL A 114 -13.46 -10.35 -11.46
CA VAL A 114 -12.92 -10.76 -10.16
C VAL A 114 -13.12 -12.26 -10.01
N ILE A 115 -12.03 -12.98 -9.69
CA ILE A 115 -12.04 -14.43 -9.49
C ILE A 115 -11.95 -14.74 -8.01
N GLN A 116 -12.93 -15.47 -7.49
CA GLN A 116 -12.87 -15.95 -6.11
C GLN A 116 -11.87 -17.12 -6.01
N GLU A 117 -10.65 -16.84 -5.53
CA GLU A 117 -9.61 -17.85 -5.38
C GLU A 117 -9.84 -18.78 -4.16
N CYS A 118 -10.60 -18.33 -3.16
CA CYS A 118 -10.85 -19.09 -1.95
C CYS A 118 -12.14 -18.66 -1.25
N LYS A 119 -12.89 -19.64 -0.71
CA LYS A 119 -14.10 -19.40 0.09
C LYS A 119 -13.85 -18.64 1.41
N THR A 120 -12.60 -18.57 1.84
CA THR A 120 -12.16 -17.95 3.11
C THR A 120 -11.40 -16.64 2.92
N LEU A 121 -11.67 -15.88 1.84
CA LEU A 121 -11.07 -14.56 1.67
C LEU A 121 -11.36 -13.67 2.87
N ASN A 122 -10.31 -13.31 3.60
CA ASN A 122 -10.41 -12.33 4.66
C ASN A 122 -10.35 -10.92 4.06
N PHE A 123 -11.50 -10.42 3.63
CA PHE A 123 -11.64 -9.12 2.98
C PHE A 123 -11.25 -7.93 3.88
N VAL A 124 -11.20 -8.13 5.18
CA VAL A 124 -10.95 -7.05 6.16
C VAL A 124 -9.50 -7.00 6.60
N THR A 125 -8.90 -8.15 6.87
CA THR A 125 -7.53 -8.18 7.41
C THR A 125 -6.47 -8.29 6.32
N GLY A 126 -6.76 -8.99 5.22
CA GLY A 126 -5.80 -9.35 4.20
C GLY A 126 -4.64 -10.18 4.77
N ASN A 127 -3.75 -10.63 3.90
CA ASN A 127 -2.47 -11.23 4.29
C ASN A 127 -1.37 -10.68 3.37
N PRO A 128 -0.67 -9.59 3.77
CA PRO A 128 0.26 -8.89 2.90
C PRO A 128 1.49 -9.72 2.53
N TYR A 129 1.92 -10.65 3.38
CA TYR A 129 3.02 -11.57 3.09
C TYR A 129 2.62 -12.56 2.00
N VAL A 130 1.49 -13.24 2.14
CA VAL A 130 0.95 -14.17 1.14
C VAL A 130 0.70 -13.45 -0.19
N LEU A 131 0.17 -12.21 -0.15
CA LEU A 131 -0.01 -11.41 -1.36
C LEU A 131 1.32 -11.18 -2.07
N CYS A 132 2.32 -10.70 -1.35
CA CYS A 132 3.61 -10.34 -1.93
C CYS A 132 4.37 -11.58 -2.43
N HIS A 133 4.51 -12.59 -1.58
CA HIS A 133 5.32 -13.78 -1.84
C HIS A 133 4.62 -14.80 -2.74
N ASP A 134 3.42 -15.26 -2.35
CA ASP A 134 2.78 -16.41 -3.01
C ASP A 134 1.98 -16.00 -4.24
N LYS A 135 1.36 -14.80 -4.23
CA LYS A 135 0.51 -14.36 -5.33
C LYS A 135 1.25 -13.52 -6.36
N LEU A 136 2.04 -12.54 -5.93
CA LEU A 136 2.81 -11.68 -6.83
C LEU A 136 4.18 -12.27 -7.20
N GLY A 137 4.65 -13.30 -6.49
CA GLY A 137 5.95 -13.93 -6.73
C GLY A 137 7.14 -13.03 -6.41
N ILE A 138 6.95 -12.02 -5.55
CA ILE A 138 7.98 -11.06 -5.18
C ILE A 138 8.72 -11.58 -3.95
N VAL A 139 9.88 -12.22 -4.15
CA VAL A 139 10.66 -12.83 -3.05
C VAL A 139 11.78 -11.95 -2.53
N SER A 140 12.04 -10.79 -3.14
CA SER A 140 13.16 -9.92 -2.78
C SER A 140 12.73 -8.80 -1.84
N ASN A 141 13.50 -8.58 -0.76
CA ASN A 141 13.39 -7.39 0.10
C ASN A 141 14.01 -6.13 -0.55
N GLN A 142 14.25 -6.12 -1.86
CA GLN A 142 15.02 -5.09 -2.55
C GLN A 142 14.33 -4.54 -3.81
N LEU A 143 13.02 -4.81 -3.98
CA LEU A 143 12.30 -4.21 -5.09
C LEU A 143 12.17 -2.70 -4.85
N LEU A 144 12.91 -1.91 -5.61
CA LEU A 144 12.80 -0.45 -5.67
C LEU A 144 12.36 -0.08 -7.08
N ILE A 145 11.06 0.20 -7.24
CA ILE A 145 10.49 0.58 -8.53
C ILE A 145 9.83 1.92 -8.36
N ASN A 146 10.23 2.91 -9.14
CA ASN A 146 9.53 4.18 -9.18
C ASN A 146 8.33 4.07 -10.13
N LEU A 147 7.13 4.06 -9.58
CA LEU A 147 5.87 3.98 -10.34
C LEU A 147 5.56 5.28 -11.10
N CYS A 148 6.23 6.40 -10.77
CA CYS A 148 6.05 7.68 -11.45
C CYS A 148 6.80 7.75 -12.78
N ASP A 149 7.92 7.05 -12.91
CA ASP A 149 8.82 7.21 -14.06
C ASP A 149 8.37 6.48 -15.33
N GLY A 150 7.25 5.72 -15.25
CA GLY A 150 6.75 4.95 -16.38
C GLY A 150 7.75 3.95 -16.97
N ASN A 151 8.85 3.72 -16.27
CA ASN A 151 9.92 2.83 -16.73
C ASN A 151 9.47 1.37 -16.68
N VAL A 152 9.34 0.78 -17.84
CA VAL A 152 8.81 -0.56 -18.14
C VAL A 152 9.75 -1.69 -17.69
N PHE A 153 10.79 -1.40 -16.89
CA PHE A 153 11.70 -2.41 -16.35
C PHE A 153 11.23 -3.06 -15.05
N SER A 154 10.01 -2.74 -14.61
CA SER A 154 9.46 -3.32 -13.41
C SER A 154 8.30 -4.24 -13.72
N ASP A 155 8.37 -5.46 -13.22
CA ASP A 155 7.28 -6.43 -13.31
C ASP A 155 6.05 -6.03 -12.44
N VAL A 156 6.09 -4.87 -11.78
CA VAL A 156 4.99 -4.35 -10.95
C VAL A 156 4.48 -3.03 -11.51
N ILE A 157 3.23 -3.02 -11.95
CA ILE A 157 2.54 -1.82 -12.44
C ILE A 157 1.20 -1.71 -11.73
N ILE A 158 0.87 -0.51 -11.24
CA ILE A 158 -0.46 -0.23 -10.68
C ILE A 158 -1.23 0.62 -11.69
N VAL A 159 -2.41 0.13 -12.09
CA VAL A 159 -3.25 0.76 -13.09
C VAL A 159 -4.69 0.94 -12.60
N ASP A 160 -5.37 1.91 -13.20
CA ASP A 160 -6.81 2.10 -12.98
C ASP A 160 -7.59 0.86 -13.45
N TYR A 161 -8.51 0.41 -12.61
CA TYR A 161 -9.42 -0.68 -12.94
C TYR A 161 -10.85 -0.32 -12.53
N LYS A 162 -11.11 -0.15 -11.23
CA LYS A 162 -12.41 0.25 -10.68
C LYS A 162 -12.24 1.40 -9.70
N SER A 163 -13.29 2.18 -9.55
CA SER A 163 -13.41 3.19 -8.49
C SER A 163 -14.61 2.84 -7.62
N TYR A 164 -14.43 2.88 -6.32
CA TYR A 164 -15.49 2.67 -5.35
C TYR A 164 -15.88 4.01 -4.73
N ALA A 165 -17.17 4.23 -4.53
CA ALA A 165 -17.66 5.39 -3.79
C ALA A 165 -17.23 5.29 -2.31
N ASP A 166 -17.07 6.43 -1.64
CA ASP A 166 -16.57 6.49 -0.26
C ASP A 166 -17.43 5.67 0.72
N GLU A 167 -18.73 5.57 0.52
CA GLU A 167 -19.64 4.75 1.33
C GLU A 167 -19.32 3.24 1.27
N ASN A 168 -18.68 2.80 0.19
CA ASN A 168 -18.27 1.41 -0.02
C ASN A 168 -16.87 1.11 0.52
N ILE A 169 -16.16 2.15 0.96
CA ILE A 169 -14.84 2.03 1.59
C ILE A 169 -15.02 2.12 3.10
N LYS A 170 -14.66 1.05 3.79
CA LYS A 170 -14.69 0.97 5.25
C LYS A 170 -13.31 1.18 5.83
N SER A 171 -13.25 1.59 7.09
CA SER A 171 -12.00 1.77 7.81
C SER A 171 -12.01 1.08 9.17
N CYS A 172 -10.86 0.59 9.60
CA CYS A 172 -10.66 -0.01 10.92
C CYS A 172 -9.21 0.19 11.42
N LYS A 173 -8.96 -0.24 12.66
CA LYS A 173 -7.60 -0.22 13.23
C LYS A 173 -6.65 -1.11 12.43
N ARG A 174 -5.39 -0.71 12.33
CA ARG A 174 -4.33 -1.52 11.71
C ARG A 174 -3.97 -2.73 12.58
N VAL A 175 -3.45 -3.78 11.95
CA VAL A 175 -3.03 -4.98 12.67
C VAL A 175 -1.73 -4.71 13.42
N ASN A 176 -1.67 -5.11 14.69
CA ASN A 176 -0.47 -5.00 15.55
C ASN A 176 0.06 -3.57 15.75
N ILE A 177 -0.78 -2.55 15.54
CA ILE A 177 -0.46 -1.16 15.85
C ILE A 177 -1.30 -0.73 17.05
N ASN A 178 -0.63 -0.35 18.14
CA ASN A 178 -1.27 0.10 19.36
C ASN A 178 -1.60 1.60 19.25
N ASN A 179 -2.63 1.92 18.51
CA ASN A 179 -3.28 3.23 18.49
C ASN A 179 -4.72 3.10 17.98
N ASP A 180 -5.52 4.13 18.24
CA ASP A 180 -6.93 4.15 17.85
C ASP A 180 -7.18 4.61 16.42
N SER A 181 -6.13 4.96 15.67
CA SER A 181 -6.24 5.41 14.28
C SER A 181 -6.81 4.33 13.38
N LYS A 182 -7.89 4.66 12.67
CA LYS A 182 -8.54 3.77 11.71
C LYS A 182 -7.91 3.93 10.32
N LEU A 183 -6.61 3.68 10.20
CA LEU A 183 -5.82 3.87 8.99
C LEU A 183 -5.63 2.59 8.16
N ARG A 184 -6.45 1.58 8.38
CA ARG A 184 -6.64 0.46 7.47
C ARG A 184 -7.96 0.63 6.73
N PHE A 185 -7.92 0.59 5.41
CA PHE A 185 -9.05 0.79 4.52
C PHE A 185 -9.30 -0.48 3.71
N TYR A 186 -10.57 -0.79 3.46
CA TYR A 186 -10.97 -1.95 2.67
C TYR A 186 -12.28 -1.71 1.94
N ILE A 187 -12.45 -2.39 0.81
CA ILE A 187 -13.71 -2.38 0.06
C ILE A 187 -14.71 -3.25 0.80
N ASP A 188 -15.95 -2.77 0.95
CA ASP A 188 -17.02 -3.55 1.56
C ASP A 188 -17.18 -4.89 0.82
N LYS A 189 -17.27 -5.97 1.60
CA LYS A 189 -17.37 -7.35 1.09
C LYS A 189 -18.52 -7.52 0.10
N ASP A 190 -19.67 -6.92 0.40
CA ASP A 190 -20.87 -7.07 -0.43
C ASP A 190 -20.70 -6.38 -1.80
N CYS A 191 -19.87 -5.33 -1.87
CA CYS A 191 -19.51 -4.70 -3.14
C CYS A 191 -18.64 -5.61 -4.00
N ILE A 192 -17.69 -6.33 -3.41
CA ILE A 192 -16.82 -7.27 -4.14
C ILE A 192 -17.64 -8.50 -4.59
N LEU A 193 -18.51 -9.04 -3.74
CA LEU A 193 -19.29 -10.22 -4.06
C LEU A 193 -20.31 -10.02 -5.20
N LYS A 194 -20.73 -8.78 -5.46
CA LYS A 194 -21.57 -8.45 -6.63
C LYS A 194 -20.81 -8.50 -7.95
N GLU A 195 -19.49 -8.61 -7.93
CA GLU A 195 -18.61 -8.58 -9.10
C GLU A 195 -18.09 -9.97 -9.50
N ILE A 196 -18.29 -10.97 -8.63
CA ILE A 196 -17.95 -12.38 -8.85
C ILE A 196 -19.13 -13.09 -9.53
#